data_b8853cf68ac0dcaf3fbc1962f27af3a3
#
_entry.id   b8853cf68ac0dcaf3fbc1962f27af3a3
#
_cell.length_a   1.000
_cell.length_b   1.000
_cell.length_c   1.000
_cell.angle_alpha   90.00
_cell.angle_beta   90.00
_cell.angle_gamma   90.00
#
_symmetry.space_group_name_H-M   'P 1'
#
loop_
_entity.id
_entity.type
_entity.pdbx_description
1 polymer ?
#
loop_
_entity_poly.entity_id
_entity_poly.type
_entity_poly.pdbx_seq_one_letter_code
_entity_poly.pdbx_strand_id
1 'polypeptide(L)'
;MKEKRSSFVRLWGYLKAYRYAVIFATLLKILSVVMSVIEPYILGLAITELTANLTDMARGVAGAQINVGYVGWVMVVYLFRGVLYELGSYYSNYFMANAVQSMIEDMRNDLSKKINRIPVSYFDQHQFGDLLGRFTSDVETVSNALQQSFLQIVNAIFTLSLVIAMVLYLNLTLGLIVIASIPITFFGAQLIMKKSQPYFKEQADVLGALNGFVQENLSGFNVLKLYVREESSQEEFRDITRRLQQVGFKANFISGLMMPVLNAISDLTYLLVAVIGAIQVLAGRLTVGNMQAFVQYVWQINQPIQNLSQLAGTLQSAKSSLDRVFQVLDEPDEVLGKNESLDTELTGQVSFNHVDFQYVEDKPLIRDFNLEVNPGEMVAIVGPTGAGKTTLINLLMRFYDVTKGAITVDGHDIRDLSRQDYRKQFGMVLQDAWLYEGTIKENLRFGNLEATDEEIVSAAKAANVDHFIRTLPGGYNMEMNQESSNISLGQKQLLTIARALLADPKILILDEATSSVDTRLELLIQKAMKNLMKGRTSFVIAHRLSTIQEADKILVLKEGQIIEQGNHESLLVAKGFYYDLYMSQFSKKEEVAK
;
A
#
# COMPACT_ATOMS: atom_id res chain seq x y z
N MET A 1 -10.18 6.24 -24.91
CA MET A 1 -8.91 5.96 -24.22
C MET A 1 -8.14 7.26 -24.06
N LYS A 2 -8.15 7.89 -22.87
CA LYS A 2 -7.22 9.00 -22.58
C LYS A 2 -5.81 8.41 -22.55
N GLU A 3 -4.88 8.96 -23.35
CA GLU A 3 -3.45 8.61 -23.25
C GLU A 3 -3.05 8.61 -21.78
N LYS A 4 -2.62 7.46 -21.26
CA LYS A 4 -2.08 7.37 -19.89
C LYS A 4 -0.82 8.21 -19.84
N ARG A 5 -0.93 9.43 -19.30
CA ARG A 5 0.25 10.26 -19.02
C ARG A 5 1.23 9.46 -18.19
N SER A 6 2.52 9.55 -18.49
CA SER A 6 3.58 8.89 -17.72
C SER A 6 3.40 9.18 -16.23
N SER A 7 3.55 8.15 -15.37
CA SER A 7 3.40 8.27 -13.91
C SER A 7 4.28 9.37 -13.32
N PHE A 8 5.45 9.62 -13.89
CA PHE A 8 6.31 10.75 -13.52
C PHE A 8 5.71 12.12 -13.85
N VAL A 9 4.96 12.25 -14.94
CA VAL A 9 4.29 13.54 -15.29
C VAL A 9 3.16 13.82 -14.30
N ARG A 10 2.47 12.79 -13.85
CA ARG A 10 1.42 12.91 -12.81
C ARG A 10 2.01 13.26 -11.46
N LEU A 11 3.11 12.61 -11.09
CA LEU A 11 3.85 12.92 -9.88
C LEU A 11 4.32 14.38 -9.85
N TRP A 12 4.79 14.90 -11.00
CA TRP A 12 5.14 16.30 -11.14
C TRP A 12 3.94 17.23 -10.87
N GLY A 13 2.72 16.78 -11.19
CA GLY A 13 1.49 17.50 -10.86
C GLY A 13 1.33 17.75 -9.35
N TYR A 14 1.57 16.72 -8.53
CA TYR A 14 1.59 16.85 -7.06
C TYR A 14 2.73 17.75 -6.57
N LEU A 15 3.93 17.55 -7.10
CA LEU A 15 5.10 18.33 -6.69
C LEU A 15 4.98 19.82 -7.07
N LYS A 16 4.22 20.14 -8.12
CA LYS A 16 3.99 21.52 -8.57
C LYS A 16 3.38 22.44 -7.52
N ALA A 17 2.58 21.90 -6.59
CA ALA A 17 2.04 22.66 -5.45
C ALA A 17 3.16 23.20 -4.56
N TYR A 18 4.25 22.46 -4.43
CA TYR A 18 5.39 22.75 -3.56
C TYR A 18 6.60 23.32 -4.32
N ARG A 19 6.41 23.80 -5.55
CA ARG A 19 7.48 24.23 -6.47
C ARG A 19 8.45 25.24 -5.87
N TYR A 20 7.98 26.15 -5.03
CA TYR A 20 8.84 27.17 -4.43
C TYR A 20 9.83 26.56 -3.42
N ALA A 21 9.39 25.61 -2.60
CA ALA A 21 10.25 24.90 -1.67
C ALA A 21 11.28 24.05 -2.43
N VAL A 22 10.86 23.35 -3.50
CA VAL A 22 11.75 22.55 -4.37
C VAL A 22 12.78 23.43 -5.08
N ILE A 23 12.37 24.57 -5.64
CA ILE A 23 13.29 25.53 -6.30
C ILE A 23 14.29 26.06 -5.28
N PHE A 24 13.83 26.48 -4.09
CA PHE A 24 14.70 27.02 -3.05
C PHE A 24 15.69 25.96 -2.55
N ALA A 25 15.23 24.72 -2.29
CA ALA A 25 16.08 23.59 -1.96
C ALA A 25 17.15 23.34 -3.03
N THR A 26 16.74 23.38 -4.31
CA THR A 26 17.66 23.19 -5.45
C THR A 26 18.71 24.30 -5.53
N LEU A 27 18.32 25.56 -5.34
CA LEU A 27 19.26 26.70 -5.35
C LEU A 27 20.26 26.60 -4.19
N LEU A 28 19.82 26.24 -2.98
CA LEU A 28 20.69 25.99 -1.85
C LEU A 28 21.66 24.82 -2.10
N LYS A 29 21.18 23.76 -2.77
CA LYS A 29 22.05 22.63 -3.15
C LYS A 29 23.09 23.05 -4.16
N ILE A 30 22.73 23.82 -5.18
CA ILE A 30 23.68 24.36 -6.16
C ILE A 30 24.73 25.25 -5.46
N LEU A 31 24.30 26.13 -4.55
CA LEU A 31 25.22 26.95 -3.75
C LEU A 31 26.21 26.07 -2.96
N SER A 32 25.71 25.03 -2.28
CA SER A 32 26.57 24.06 -1.58
C SER A 32 27.57 23.40 -2.50
N VAL A 33 27.13 22.95 -3.70
CA VAL A 33 28.01 22.34 -4.69
C VAL A 33 29.11 23.33 -5.16
N VAL A 34 28.74 24.59 -5.40
CA VAL A 34 29.72 25.63 -5.77
C VAL A 34 30.76 25.79 -4.65
N MET A 35 30.31 25.85 -3.40
CA MET A 35 31.22 25.94 -2.23
C MET A 35 32.12 24.69 -2.15
N SER A 36 31.62 23.51 -2.41
CA SER A 36 32.42 22.28 -2.41
C SER A 36 33.46 22.25 -3.52
N VAL A 37 33.11 22.66 -4.74
CA VAL A 37 34.04 22.64 -5.87
C VAL A 37 35.12 23.70 -5.79
N ILE A 38 34.87 24.85 -5.16
CA ILE A 38 35.87 25.89 -4.93
C ILE A 38 36.87 25.52 -3.83
N GLU A 39 36.56 24.57 -2.98
CA GLU A 39 37.37 24.14 -1.84
C GLU A 39 38.84 23.82 -2.20
N PRO A 40 39.14 22.93 -3.16
CA PRO A 40 40.51 22.58 -3.51
C PRO A 40 41.31 23.78 -4.00
N TYR A 41 40.66 24.69 -4.70
CA TYR A 41 41.30 25.91 -5.20
C TYR A 41 41.71 26.85 -4.08
N ILE A 42 40.81 27.12 -3.10
CA ILE A 42 41.12 27.97 -1.95
C ILE A 42 42.28 27.39 -1.14
N LEU A 43 42.27 26.09 -0.88
CA LEU A 43 43.38 25.43 -0.17
C LEU A 43 44.67 25.52 -0.98
N GLY A 44 44.59 25.41 -2.32
CA GLY A 44 45.70 25.56 -3.25
C GLY A 44 46.36 26.95 -3.18
N LEU A 45 45.59 28.02 -2.93
CA LEU A 45 46.15 29.38 -2.74
C LEU A 45 47.06 29.45 -1.51
N ALA A 46 46.63 28.87 -0.38
CA ALA A 46 47.43 28.83 0.85
C ALA A 46 48.73 28.01 0.63
N ILE A 47 48.64 26.86 -0.06
CA ILE A 47 49.78 25.99 -0.35
C ILE A 47 50.76 26.70 -1.31
N THR A 48 50.26 27.43 -2.29
CA THR A 48 51.11 28.19 -3.24
C THR A 48 51.90 29.25 -2.52
N GLU A 49 51.25 30.05 -1.67
CA GLU A 49 51.94 31.11 -0.89
C GLU A 49 52.96 30.51 0.07
N LEU A 50 52.58 29.43 0.79
CA LEU A 50 53.49 28.76 1.71
C LEU A 50 54.73 28.22 1.01
N THR A 51 54.56 27.57 -0.15
CA THR A 51 55.69 27.03 -0.94
C THR A 51 56.55 28.11 -1.55
N ALA A 52 55.98 29.24 -1.98
CA ALA A 52 56.73 30.39 -2.46
C ALA A 52 57.60 30.97 -1.33
N ASN A 53 57.02 31.24 -0.18
CA ASN A 53 57.73 31.79 0.99
C ASN A 53 58.86 30.85 1.47
N LEU A 54 58.63 29.53 1.52
CA LEU A 54 59.65 28.55 1.87
C LEU A 54 60.77 28.47 0.84
N THR A 55 60.46 28.62 -0.43
CA THR A 55 61.46 28.64 -1.53
C THR A 55 62.34 29.87 -1.44
N ASP A 56 61.78 31.06 -1.14
CA ASP A 56 62.52 32.30 -0.95
C ASP A 56 63.42 32.26 0.27
N MET A 57 62.94 31.68 1.37
CA MET A 57 63.73 31.40 2.57
C MET A 57 64.90 30.44 2.26
N ALA A 58 64.68 29.38 1.51
CA ALA A 58 65.73 28.42 1.12
C ALA A 58 66.74 29.02 0.19
N ARG A 59 66.39 30.03 -0.62
CA ARG A 59 67.29 30.79 -1.52
C ARG A 59 68.05 31.87 -0.79
N GLY A 60 67.79 32.09 0.54
CA GLY A 60 68.52 33.12 1.31
C GLY A 60 68.08 34.55 1.01
N VAL A 61 66.90 34.77 0.46
CA VAL A 61 66.37 36.11 0.17
C VAL A 61 66.25 36.89 1.46
N ALA A 62 66.89 38.06 1.51
CA ALA A 62 66.87 38.89 2.72
C ALA A 62 65.43 39.35 3.08
N GLY A 63 65.02 39.04 4.30
CA GLY A 63 63.63 39.37 4.82
C GLY A 63 62.56 38.34 4.41
N ALA A 64 62.90 37.21 3.81
CA ALA A 64 61.94 36.15 3.51
C ALA A 64 61.37 35.58 4.82
N GLN A 65 60.05 35.67 4.98
CA GLN A 65 59.30 35.12 6.08
C GLN A 65 57.98 34.53 5.60
N ILE A 66 57.44 33.60 6.37
CA ILE A 66 56.11 33.04 6.06
C ILE A 66 55.09 34.17 6.24
N ASN A 67 54.30 34.43 5.22
CA ASN A 67 53.19 35.39 5.27
C ASN A 67 51.99 34.78 6.04
N VAL A 68 52.12 34.71 7.37
CA VAL A 68 51.11 34.15 8.26
C VAL A 68 49.78 34.88 8.13
N GLY A 69 49.79 36.19 7.83
CA GLY A 69 48.59 37.01 7.64
C GLY A 69 47.76 36.53 6.42
N TYR A 70 48.40 36.30 5.28
CA TYR A 70 47.72 35.83 4.08
C TYR A 70 47.21 34.39 4.25
N VAL A 71 48.05 33.48 4.75
CA VAL A 71 47.65 32.09 5.02
C VAL A 71 46.50 32.06 6.03
N GLY A 72 46.57 32.84 7.08
CA GLY A 72 45.50 32.97 8.06
C GLY A 72 44.18 33.47 7.46
N TRP A 73 44.26 34.48 6.60
CA TRP A 73 43.10 34.96 5.86
C TRP A 73 42.47 33.91 4.96
N VAL A 74 43.27 33.18 4.19
CA VAL A 74 42.79 32.07 3.34
C VAL A 74 42.12 30.99 4.19
N MET A 75 42.64 30.66 5.37
CA MET A 75 42.03 29.70 6.29
C MET A 75 40.70 30.19 6.83
N VAL A 76 40.54 31.48 7.14
CA VAL A 76 39.25 32.07 7.54
C VAL A 76 38.22 31.94 6.40
N VAL A 77 38.62 32.24 5.15
CA VAL A 77 37.76 32.09 3.96
C VAL A 77 37.39 30.61 3.76
N TYR A 78 38.34 29.70 3.95
CA TYR A 78 38.08 28.24 3.86
C TYR A 78 37.06 27.77 4.89
N LEU A 79 37.18 28.20 6.16
CA LEU A 79 36.23 27.87 7.22
C LEU A 79 34.85 28.48 6.95
N PHE A 80 34.79 29.74 6.53
CA PHE A 80 33.54 30.42 6.20
C PHE A 80 32.81 29.71 5.04
N ARG A 81 33.55 29.33 4.01
CA ARG A 81 33.03 28.52 2.92
C ARG A 81 32.44 27.17 3.43
N GLY A 82 33.18 26.51 4.36
CA GLY A 82 32.71 25.24 4.98
C GLY A 82 31.39 25.41 5.69
N VAL A 83 31.23 26.46 6.46
CA VAL A 83 29.95 26.78 7.14
C VAL A 83 28.83 27.02 6.13
N LEU A 84 29.10 27.75 5.04
CA LEU A 84 28.10 27.99 3.99
C LEU A 84 27.71 26.69 3.27
N TYR A 85 28.68 25.79 3.03
CA TYR A 85 28.44 24.48 2.43
C TYR A 85 27.48 23.66 3.30
N GLU A 86 27.76 23.52 4.60
CA GLU A 86 26.98 22.71 5.51
C GLU A 86 25.57 23.30 5.74
N LEU A 87 25.47 24.61 5.96
CA LEU A 87 24.17 25.28 6.11
C LEU A 87 23.34 25.16 4.84
N GLY A 88 23.94 25.38 3.67
CA GLY A 88 23.25 25.23 2.39
C GLY A 88 22.77 23.80 2.17
N SER A 89 23.61 22.80 2.48
CA SER A 89 23.25 21.39 2.36
C SER A 89 22.13 20.98 3.35
N TYR A 90 22.23 21.43 4.60
CA TYR A 90 21.22 21.19 5.64
C TYR A 90 19.85 21.74 5.25
N TYR A 91 19.79 23.03 4.92
CA TYR A 91 18.53 23.67 4.56
C TYR A 91 17.97 23.14 3.23
N SER A 92 18.83 22.81 2.26
CA SER A 92 18.41 22.15 1.02
C SER A 92 17.66 20.84 1.31
N ASN A 93 18.24 19.96 2.14
CA ASN A 93 17.62 18.71 2.54
C ASN A 93 16.32 18.94 3.36
N TYR A 94 16.31 19.92 4.26
CA TYR A 94 15.14 20.27 5.07
C TYR A 94 13.95 20.70 4.21
N PHE A 95 14.15 21.65 3.28
CA PHE A 95 13.07 22.12 2.41
C PHE A 95 12.59 21.05 1.42
N MET A 96 13.52 20.22 0.92
CA MET A 96 13.15 19.12 0.05
C MET A 96 12.35 18.05 0.80
N ALA A 97 12.79 17.64 1.99
CA ALA A 97 12.07 16.68 2.82
C ALA A 97 10.66 17.17 3.15
N ASN A 98 10.52 18.43 3.55
CA ASN A 98 9.22 19.04 3.85
C ASN A 98 8.30 19.04 2.61
N ALA A 99 8.82 19.44 1.44
CA ALA A 99 8.04 19.46 0.19
C ALA A 99 7.59 18.06 -0.22
N VAL A 100 8.48 17.05 -0.09
CA VAL A 100 8.14 15.67 -0.43
C VAL A 100 7.13 15.09 0.57
N GLN A 101 7.29 15.31 1.87
CA GLN A 101 6.35 14.80 2.88
C GLN A 101 4.95 15.40 2.73
N SER A 102 4.85 16.71 2.45
CA SER A 102 3.54 17.34 2.18
C SER A 102 2.90 16.81 0.89
N MET A 103 3.69 16.57 -0.15
CA MET A 103 3.20 15.92 -1.37
C MET A 103 2.71 14.49 -1.12
N ILE A 104 3.40 13.73 -0.28
CA ILE A 104 3.03 12.37 0.12
C ILE A 104 1.73 12.38 0.94
N GLU A 105 1.55 13.36 1.81
CA GLU A 105 0.30 13.58 2.55
C GLU A 105 -0.87 13.79 1.58
N ASP A 106 -0.72 14.66 0.58
CA ASP A 106 -1.74 14.87 -0.45
C ASP A 106 -2.07 13.57 -1.20
N MET A 107 -1.04 12.80 -1.58
CA MET A 107 -1.23 11.52 -2.27
C MET A 107 -1.97 10.49 -1.41
N ARG A 108 -1.65 10.38 -0.11
CA ARG A 108 -2.36 9.52 0.85
C ARG A 108 -3.81 9.96 1.05
N ASN A 109 -4.06 11.27 1.12
CA ASN A 109 -5.40 11.84 1.23
C ASN A 109 -6.24 11.51 -0.01
N ASP A 110 -5.66 11.62 -1.21
CA ASP A 110 -6.36 11.27 -2.46
C ASP A 110 -6.63 9.76 -2.55
N LEU A 111 -5.68 8.92 -2.15
CA LEU A 111 -5.89 7.49 -2.04
C LEU A 111 -7.01 7.14 -1.04
N SER A 112 -7.01 7.77 0.14
CA SER A 112 -8.04 7.57 1.16
C SER A 112 -9.44 7.97 0.67
N LYS A 113 -9.55 9.11 0.00
CA LYS A 113 -10.81 9.52 -0.64
C LYS A 113 -11.24 8.56 -1.74
N LYS A 114 -10.27 8.05 -2.49
CA LYS A 114 -10.53 7.13 -3.60
C LYS A 114 -11.03 5.79 -3.14
N ILE A 115 -10.46 5.20 -2.10
CA ILE A 115 -10.87 3.89 -1.58
C ILE A 115 -12.34 3.87 -1.14
N ASN A 116 -12.83 4.99 -0.63
CA ASN A 116 -14.23 5.13 -0.23
C ASN A 116 -15.21 5.28 -1.42
N ARG A 117 -14.70 5.36 -2.66
CA ARG A 117 -15.49 5.53 -3.89
C ARG A 117 -15.34 4.39 -4.87
N ILE A 118 -14.39 3.50 -4.66
CA ILE A 118 -14.15 2.33 -5.50
C ILE A 118 -15.27 1.31 -5.26
N PRO A 119 -15.78 0.64 -6.33
CA PRO A 119 -16.80 -0.39 -6.18
C PRO A 119 -16.27 -1.63 -5.42
N VAL A 120 -17.16 -2.34 -4.73
CA VAL A 120 -16.82 -3.56 -3.95
C VAL A 120 -16.15 -4.61 -4.84
N SER A 121 -16.53 -4.71 -6.11
CA SER A 121 -15.95 -5.63 -7.08
C SER A 121 -14.43 -5.52 -7.22
N TYR A 122 -13.86 -4.35 -6.96
CA TYR A 122 -12.42 -4.15 -6.97
C TYR A 122 -11.72 -4.89 -5.82
N PHE A 123 -12.33 -4.87 -4.63
CA PHE A 123 -11.81 -5.55 -3.45
C PHE A 123 -11.90 -7.08 -3.59
N ASP A 124 -12.94 -7.58 -4.23
CA ASP A 124 -13.11 -9.02 -4.49
C ASP A 124 -12.06 -9.58 -5.48
N GLN A 125 -11.52 -8.72 -6.35
CA GLN A 125 -10.50 -9.08 -7.35
C GLN A 125 -9.06 -8.92 -6.86
N HIS A 126 -8.83 -8.25 -5.72
CA HIS A 126 -7.51 -7.94 -5.20
C HIS A 126 -7.34 -8.42 -3.76
N GLN A 127 -6.16 -8.93 -3.45
CA GLN A 127 -5.86 -9.31 -2.07
C GLN A 127 -5.73 -8.07 -1.18
N PHE A 128 -6.32 -8.10 0.00
CA PHE A 128 -6.29 -6.98 0.95
C PHE A 128 -4.85 -6.53 1.29
N GLY A 129 -3.93 -7.48 1.46
CA GLY A 129 -2.52 -7.18 1.73
C GLY A 129 -1.82 -6.41 0.60
N ASP A 130 -2.15 -6.69 -0.67
CA ASP A 130 -1.63 -5.95 -1.81
C ASP A 130 -2.14 -4.50 -1.83
N LEU A 131 -3.43 -4.32 -1.56
CA LEU A 131 -4.02 -2.98 -1.46
C LEU A 131 -3.39 -2.18 -0.32
N LEU A 132 -3.24 -2.77 0.87
CA LEU A 132 -2.57 -2.13 2.00
C LEU A 132 -1.12 -1.73 1.65
N GLY A 133 -0.41 -2.59 0.90
CA GLY A 133 0.94 -2.30 0.40
C GLY A 133 1.00 -1.05 -0.48
N ARG A 134 -0.05 -0.77 -1.28
CA ARG A 134 -0.12 0.43 -2.13
C ARG A 134 -0.24 1.72 -1.31
N PHE A 135 -0.90 1.68 -0.15
CA PHE A 135 -1.04 2.82 0.77
C PHE A 135 0.21 3.07 1.62
N THR A 136 0.93 2.00 1.95
CA THR A 136 2.07 2.03 2.86
C THR A 136 3.39 1.98 2.11
N SER A 137 3.85 0.80 1.73
CA SER A 137 5.19 0.57 1.19
C SER A 137 5.42 1.20 -0.18
N ASP A 138 4.41 1.26 -1.07
CA ASP A 138 4.57 1.86 -2.39
C ASP A 138 4.71 3.38 -2.30
N VAL A 139 3.85 4.03 -1.51
CA VAL A 139 3.94 5.48 -1.28
C VAL A 139 5.25 5.84 -0.58
N GLU A 140 5.71 5.02 0.38
CA GLU A 140 6.99 5.22 1.05
C GLU A 140 8.18 5.04 0.11
N THR A 141 8.14 4.07 -0.80
CA THR A 141 9.16 3.88 -1.84
C THR A 141 9.27 5.11 -2.75
N VAL A 142 8.14 5.72 -3.12
CA VAL A 142 8.12 6.97 -3.89
C VAL A 142 8.71 8.13 -3.09
N SER A 143 8.36 8.25 -1.81
CA SER A 143 8.90 9.26 -0.89
C SER A 143 10.43 9.20 -0.83
N ASN A 144 10.94 8.02 -0.51
CA ASN A 144 12.38 7.79 -0.36
C ASN A 144 13.15 8.04 -1.66
N ALA A 145 12.60 7.59 -2.79
CA ALA A 145 13.19 7.82 -4.09
C ALA A 145 13.27 9.31 -4.44
N LEU A 146 12.22 10.09 -4.17
CA LEU A 146 12.22 11.52 -4.45
C LEU A 146 13.18 12.29 -3.55
N GLN A 147 13.15 12.03 -2.25
CA GLN A 147 14.03 12.71 -1.29
C GLN A 147 15.49 12.48 -1.62
N GLN A 148 15.87 11.22 -1.91
CA GLN A 148 17.26 10.87 -2.18
C GLN A 148 17.69 11.22 -3.60
N SER A 149 16.88 10.86 -4.61
CA SER A 149 17.32 10.90 -6.00
C SER A 149 17.38 12.31 -6.56
N PHE A 150 16.41 13.17 -6.26
CA PHE A 150 16.33 14.50 -6.89
C PHE A 150 17.56 15.35 -6.56
N LEU A 151 17.87 15.52 -5.27
CA LEU A 151 19.03 16.32 -4.86
C LEU A 151 20.37 15.66 -5.23
N GLN A 152 20.44 14.32 -5.29
CA GLN A 152 21.63 13.62 -5.75
C GLN A 152 21.90 13.83 -7.24
N ILE A 153 20.85 13.84 -8.08
CA ILE A 153 20.97 14.16 -9.51
C ILE A 153 21.47 15.59 -9.70
N VAL A 154 20.86 16.55 -8.99
CA VAL A 154 21.32 17.96 -9.02
C VAL A 154 22.78 18.06 -8.59
N ASN A 155 23.13 17.43 -7.46
CA ASN A 155 24.50 17.39 -6.96
C ASN A 155 25.47 16.82 -8.00
N ALA A 156 25.14 15.67 -8.60
CA ALA A 156 26.03 15.01 -9.56
C ALA A 156 26.25 15.85 -10.83
N ILE A 157 25.18 16.40 -11.41
CA ILE A 157 25.27 17.22 -12.62
C ILE A 157 26.09 18.46 -12.36
N PHE A 158 25.82 19.22 -11.31
CA PHE A 158 26.53 20.46 -11.01
C PHE A 158 27.95 20.21 -10.55
N THR A 159 28.22 19.18 -9.73
CA THR A 159 29.61 18.83 -9.34
C THR A 159 30.43 18.48 -10.54
N LEU A 160 29.98 17.57 -11.41
CA LEU A 160 30.75 17.20 -12.62
C LEU A 160 30.96 18.40 -13.53
N SER A 161 29.91 19.20 -13.79
CA SER A 161 30.03 20.38 -14.67
C SER A 161 31.00 21.42 -14.13
N LEU A 162 30.93 21.72 -12.82
CA LEU A 162 31.80 22.70 -12.20
C LEU A 162 33.24 22.21 -12.05
N VAL A 163 33.45 20.92 -11.71
CA VAL A 163 34.80 20.33 -11.66
C VAL A 163 35.45 20.35 -13.05
N ILE A 164 34.69 19.98 -14.11
CA ILE A 164 35.20 20.09 -15.49
C ILE A 164 35.59 21.54 -15.81
N ALA A 165 34.76 22.51 -15.48
CA ALA A 165 35.07 23.92 -15.69
C ALA A 165 36.35 24.36 -14.94
N MET A 166 36.48 23.96 -13.65
CA MET A 166 37.63 24.33 -12.82
C MET A 166 38.94 23.69 -13.29
N VAL A 167 38.92 22.40 -13.67
CA VAL A 167 40.17 21.74 -14.15
C VAL A 167 40.61 22.31 -15.49
N LEU A 168 39.70 22.69 -16.39
CA LEU A 168 40.04 23.37 -17.64
C LEU A 168 40.55 24.79 -17.40
N TYR A 169 39.98 25.51 -16.44
CA TYR A 169 40.42 26.85 -16.06
C TYR A 169 41.85 26.85 -15.48
N LEU A 170 42.15 25.88 -14.61
CA LEU A 170 43.46 25.80 -13.96
C LEU A 170 44.59 25.37 -14.89
N ASN A 171 44.36 24.34 -15.69
CA ASN A 171 45.36 23.87 -16.67
C ASN A 171 44.71 22.95 -17.71
N LEU A 172 44.77 23.32 -18.99
CA LEU A 172 44.13 22.58 -20.07
C LEU A 172 44.71 21.15 -20.22
N THR A 173 46.02 20.96 -20.12
CA THR A 173 46.64 19.63 -20.30
C THR A 173 46.22 18.66 -19.22
N LEU A 174 46.31 19.06 -17.95
CA LEU A 174 45.89 18.23 -16.83
C LEU A 174 44.37 18.06 -16.81
N GLY A 175 43.61 19.10 -17.17
CA GLY A 175 42.18 19.05 -17.30
C GLY A 175 41.68 17.99 -18.29
N LEU A 176 42.34 17.88 -19.45
CA LEU A 176 41.99 16.84 -20.44
C LEU A 176 42.26 15.42 -19.92
N ILE A 177 43.32 15.20 -19.12
CA ILE A 177 43.59 13.90 -18.49
C ILE A 177 42.48 13.53 -17.51
N VAL A 178 42.07 14.49 -16.67
CA VAL A 178 40.96 14.30 -15.70
C VAL A 178 39.66 14.05 -16.42
N ILE A 179 39.34 14.80 -17.47
CA ILE A 179 38.11 14.61 -18.26
C ILE A 179 38.11 13.24 -18.96
N ALA A 180 39.26 12.77 -19.49
CA ALA A 180 39.39 11.47 -20.11
C ALA A 180 39.14 10.30 -19.11
N SER A 181 39.38 10.51 -17.82
CA SER A 181 39.08 9.50 -16.79
C SER A 181 37.58 9.32 -16.53
N ILE A 182 36.74 10.34 -16.78
CA ILE A 182 35.29 10.30 -16.51
C ILE A 182 34.60 9.17 -17.29
N PRO A 183 34.70 9.07 -18.63
CA PRO A 183 34.11 7.96 -19.35
C PRO A 183 34.67 6.60 -18.93
N ILE A 184 35.96 6.49 -18.63
CA ILE A 184 36.58 5.23 -18.17
C ILE A 184 35.95 4.78 -16.84
N THR A 185 35.81 5.70 -15.89
CA THR A 185 35.15 5.46 -14.60
C THR A 185 33.69 5.06 -14.79
N PHE A 186 32.97 5.78 -15.66
CA PHE A 186 31.55 5.50 -15.95
C PHE A 186 31.38 4.11 -16.59
N PHE A 187 32.16 3.75 -17.60
CA PHE A 187 32.08 2.42 -18.22
C PHE A 187 32.52 1.31 -17.26
N GLY A 188 33.52 1.55 -16.41
CA GLY A 188 33.93 0.63 -15.36
C GLY A 188 32.79 0.35 -14.37
N ALA A 189 32.14 1.40 -13.89
CA ALA A 189 30.96 1.28 -13.00
C ALA A 189 29.80 0.53 -13.69
N GLN A 190 29.49 0.90 -14.94
CA GLN A 190 28.41 0.27 -15.72
C GLN A 190 28.67 -1.22 -15.97
N LEU A 191 29.92 -1.62 -16.25
CA LEU A 191 30.29 -3.02 -16.47
C LEU A 191 30.05 -3.86 -15.22
N ILE A 192 30.47 -3.36 -14.05
CA ILE A 192 30.28 -4.06 -12.77
C ILE A 192 28.80 -4.18 -12.46
N MET A 193 28.04 -3.09 -12.62
CA MET A 193 26.62 -3.07 -12.37
C MET A 193 25.86 -4.05 -13.28
N LYS A 194 26.17 -4.06 -14.59
CA LYS A 194 25.58 -5.02 -15.54
C LYS A 194 25.87 -6.47 -15.19
N LYS A 195 27.06 -6.76 -14.64
CA LYS A 195 27.45 -8.12 -14.20
C LYS A 195 26.84 -8.51 -12.87
N SER A 196 26.60 -7.59 -11.93
CA SER A 196 26.03 -7.87 -10.63
C SER A 196 24.50 -7.99 -10.66
N GLN A 197 23.81 -7.24 -11.54
CA GLN A 197 22.36 -7.16 -11.62
C GLN A 197 21.63 -8.52 -11.73
N PRO A 198 22.05 -9.49 -12.58
CA PRO A 198 21.38 -10.80 -12.65
C PRO A 198 21.45 -11.56 -11.32
N TYR A 199 22.55 -11.46 -10.58
CA TYR A 199 22.68 -12.10 -9.26
C TYR A 199 21.81 -11.42 -8.20
N PHE A 200 21.67 -10.09 -8.21
CA PHE A 200 20.72 -9.40 -7.32
C PHE A 200 19.26 -9.78 -7.63
N LYS A 201 18.94 -9.96 -8.91
CA LYS A 201 17.61 -10.44 -9.29
C LYS A 201 17.38 -11.87 -8.77
N GLU A 202 18.31 -12.78 -9.00
CA GLU A 202 18.22 -14.16 -8.50
C GLU A 202 18.18 -14.20 -6.96
N GLN A 203 18.93 -13.35 -6.28
CA GLN A 203 18.87 -13.21 -4.81
C GLN A 203 17.48 -12.78 -4.33
N ALA A 204 16.85 -11.82 -5.02
CA ALA A 204 15.49 -11.39 -4.71
C ALA A 204 14.47 -12.51 -4.94
N ASP A 205 14.61 -13.28 -6.03
CA ASP A 205 13.73 -14.41 -6.36
C ASP A 205 13.84 -15.53 -5.29
N VAL A 206 15.08 -15.87 -4.88
CA VAL A 206 15.33 -16.88 -3.82
C VAL A 206 14.86 -16.40 -2.46
N LEU A 207 15.01 -15.10 -2.15
CA LEU A 207 14.48 -14.49 -0.92
C LEU A 207 12.94 -14.54 -0.90
N GLY A 208 12.31 -14.29 -2.05
CA GLY A 208 10.87 -14.45 -2.22
C GLY A 208 10.41 -15.89 -1.94
N ALA A 209 11.13 -16.88 -2.49
CA ALA A 209 10.87 -18.30 -2.22
C ALA A 209 11.04 -18.65 -0.74
N LEU A 210 12.07 -18.10 -0.06
CA LEU A 210 12.28 -18.28 1.36
C LEU A 210 11.12 -17.73 2.19
N ASN A 211 10.66 -16.52 1.86
CA ASN A 211 9.53 -15.89 2.56
C ASN A 211 8.24 -16.70 2.37
N GLY A 212 7.96 -17.16 1.14
CA GLY A 212 6.83 -18.06 0.87
C GLY A 212 6.89 -19.34 1.67
N PHE A 213 8.05 -20.02 1.70
CA PHE A 213 8.28 -21.22 2.47
C PHE A 213 8.06 -21.00 3.99
N VAL A 214 8.58 -19.89 4.54
CA VAL A 214 8.41 -19.55 5.96
C VAL A 214 6.93 -19.28 6.28
N GLN A 215 6.24 -18.53 5.42
CA GLN A 215 4.82 -18.24 5.58
C GLN A 215 3.98 -19.54 5.55
N GLU A 216 4.23 -20.43 4.59
CA GLU A 216 3.54 -21.73 4.48
C GLU A 216 3.75 -22.59 5.73
N ASN A 217 5.01 -22.73 6.19
CA ASN A 217 5.33 -23.52 7.36
C ASN A 217 4.74 -22.93 8.65
N LEU A 218 4.73 -21.60 8.82
CA LEU A 218 4.10 -20.96 9.97
C LEU A 218 2.57 -21.12 9.95
N SER A 219 1.95 -20.94 8.79
CA SER A 219 0.50 -21.13 8.63
C SER A 219 0.08 -22.59 8.83
N GLY A 220 0.90 -23.52 8.35
CA GLY A 220 0.69 -24.97 8.46
C GLY A 220 1.38 -25.62 9.68
N PHE A 221 1.85 -24.84 10.67
CA PHE A 221 2.68 -25.35 11.75
C PHE A 221 2.08 -26.55 12.50
N ASN A 222 0.78 -26.48 12.81
CA ASN A 222 0.08 -27.58 13.50
C ASN A 222 0.03 -28.85 12.64
N VAL A 223 -0.12 -28.71 11.32
CA VAL A 223 -0.13 -29.84 10.37
C VAL A 223 1.27 -30.45 10.29
N LEU A 224 2.30 -29.59 10.17
CA LEU A 224 3.69 -30.02 10.13
C LEU A 224 4.06 -30.82 11.39
N LYS A 225 3.63 -30.37 12.58
CA LYS A 225 3.81 -31.07 13.86
C LYS A 225 3.04 -32.38 13.93
N LEU A 226 1.77 -32.39 13.48
CA LEU A 226 0.92 -33.58 13.50
C LEU A 226 1.49 -34.72 12.66
N TYR A 227 2.07 -34.39 11.51
CA TYR A 227 2.63 -35.38 10.58
C TYR A 227 4.14 -35.62 10.76
N VAL A 228 4.75 -35.04 11.78
CA VAL A 228 6.18 -35.21 12.13
C VAL A 228 7.09 -34.94 10.94
N ARG A 229 6.87 -33.75 10.29
CA ARG A 229 7.61 -33.34 9.07
C ARG A 229 8.65 -32.23 9.33
N GLU A 230 9.03 -32.00 10.59
CA GLU A 230 9.96 -30.92 10.95
C GLU A 230 11.33 -31.11 10.32
N GLU A 231 11.85 -32.34 10.30
CA GLU A 231 13.19 -32.64 9.75
C GLU A 231 13.21 -32.38 8.24
N SER A 232 12.20 -32.85 7.50
CA SER A 232 12.04 -32.59 6.06
C SER A 232 11.92 -31.10 5.75
N SER A 233 11.12 -30.35 6.53
CA SER A 233 10.99 -28.91 6.40
C SER A 233 12.31 -28.18 6.70
N GLN A 234 13.05 -28.62 7.71
CA GLN A 234 14.36 -28.04 8.04
C GLN A 234 15.41 -28.29 6.94
N GLU A 235 15.33 -29.43 6.28
CA GLU A 235 16.23 -29.79 5.17
C GLU A 235 15.97 -28.87 3.96
N GLU A 236 14.70 -28.68 3.59
CA GLU A 236 14.29 -27.77 2.52
C GLU A 236 14.66 -26.31 2.85
N PHE A 237 14.44 -25.85 4.08
CA PHE A 237 14.90 -24.53 4.54
C PHE A 237 16.41 -24.35 4.37
N ARG A 238 17.21 -25.37 4.73
CA ARG A 238 18.67 -25.34 4.56
C ARG A 238 19.08 -25.21 3.10
N ASP A 239 18.38 -25.90 2.20
CA ASP A 239 18.70 -25.85 0.76
C ASP A 239 18.38 -24.47 0.17
N ILE A 240 17.22 -23.90 0.48
CA ILE A 240 16.86 -22.53 0.06
C ILE A 240 17.88 -21.53 0.63
N THR A 241 18.24 -21.64 1.93
CA THR A 241 19.19 -20.73 2.59
C THR A 241 20.58 -20.87 2.01
N ARG A 242 21.04 -22.10 1.69
CA ARG A 242 22.34 -22.33 1.03
C ARG A 242 22.38 -21.70 -0.36
N ARG A 243 21.30 -21.83 -1.13
CA ARG A 243 21.18 -21.16 -2.44
C ARG A 243 21.22 -19.64 -2.28
N LEU A 244 20.47 -19.08 -1.31
CA LEU A 244 20.47 -17.66 -0.98
C LEU A 244 21.88 -17.16 -0.63
N GLN A 245 22.63 -17.91 0.19
CA GLN A 245 24.01 -17.60 0.53
C GLN A 245 24.92 -17.57 -0.71
N GLN A 246 24.82 -18.57 -1.60
CA GLN A 246 25.67 -18.64 -2.80
C GLN A 246 25.41 -17.48 -3.77
N VAL A 247 24.15 -17.18 -4.01
CA VAL A 247 23.76 -16.08 -4.92
C VAL A 247 24.09 -14.74 -4.28
N GLY A 248 23.77 -14.56 -3.00
CA GLY A 248 24.09 -13.36 -2.24
C GLY A 248 25.59 -13.08 -2.17
N PHE A 249 26.43 -14.11 -1.99
CA PHE A 249 27.89 -13.97 -2.06
C PHE A 249 28.33 -13.44 -3.43
N LYS A 250 27.85 -14.04 -4.53
CA LYS A 250 28.22 -13.58 -5.89
C LYS A 250 27.74 -12.16 -6.16
N ALA A 251 26.51 -11.83 -5.79
CA ALA A 251 25.94 -10.48 -5.94
C ALA A 251 26.78 -9.44 -5.20
N ASN A 252 27.07 -9.69 -3.92
CA ASN A 252 27.82 -8.77 -3.07
C ASN A 252 29.30 -8.72 -3.43
N PHE A 253 29.93 -9.84 -3.81
CA PHE A 253 31.32 -9.87 -4.23
C PHE A 253 31.54 -9.04 -5.51
N ILE A 254 30.71 -9.27 -6.56
CA ILE A 254 30.85 -8.53 -7.82
C ILE A 254 30.54 -7.04 -7.60
N SER A 255 29.48 -6.73 -6.89
CA SER A 255 29.12 -5.35 -6.56
C SER A 255 30.17 -4.68 -5.68
N GLY A 256 30.78 -5.42 -4.73
CA GLY A 256 31.85 -4.95 -3.86
C GLY A 256 33.14 -4.56 -4.60
N LEU A 257 33.35 -5.08 -5.83
CA LEU A 257 34.47 -4.65 -6.68
C LEU A 257 34.31 -3.21 -7.23
N MET A 258 33.12 -2.61 -7.10
CA MET A 258 32.84 -1.26 -7.59
C MET A 258 33.86 -0.26 -7.05
N MET A 259 33.97 -0.14 -5.72
CA MET A 259 34.87 0.82 -5.09
C MET A 259 36.35 0.57 -5.43
N PRO A 260 36.89 -0.66 -5.26
CA PRO A 260 38.29 -0.92 -5.64
C PRO A 260 38.62 -0.58 -7.09
N VAL A 261 37.74 -0.90 -8.04
CA VAL A 261 37.97 -0.60 -9.46
C VAL A 261 37.93 0.89 -9.73
N LEU A 262 36.94 1.62 -9.20
CA LEU A 262 36.86 3.07 -9.37
C LEU A 262 38.04 3.79 -8.71
N ASN A 263 38.46 3.34 -7.53
CA ASN A 263 39.64 3.88 -6.85
C ASN A 263 40.90 3.60 -7.66
N ALA A 264 41.10 2.40 -8.21
CA ALA A 264 42.24 2.08 -9.05
C ALA A 264 42.31 2.98 -10.30
N ILE A 265 41.19 3.28 -10.95
CA ILE A 265 41.14 4.23 -12.08
C ILE A 265 41.54 5.64 -11.61
N SER A 266 41.07 6.06 -10.43
CA SER A 266 41.42 7.36 -9.87
C SER A 266 42.88 7.44 -9.45
N ASP A 267 43.43 6.38 -8.86
CA ASP A 267 44.85 6.31 -8.50
C ASP A 267 45.76 6.39 -9.73
N LEU A 268 45.39 5.70 -10.83
CA LEU A 268 46.12 5.84 -12.11
C LEU A 268 46.01 7.26 -12.67
N THR A 269 44.82 7.86 -12.62
CA THR A 269 44.63 9.27 -13.04
C THR A 269 45.44 10.22 -12.15
N TYR A 270 45.40 10.01 -10.83
CA TYR A 270 46.20 10.76 -9.87
C TYR A 270 47.71 10.67 -10.19
N LEU A 271 48.23 9.46 -10.45
CA LEU A 271 49.62 9.25 -10.79
C LEU A 271 50.03 10.02 -12.05
N LEU A 272 49.19 9.99 -13.11
CA LEU A 272 49.41 10.76 -14.33
C LEU A 272 49.40 12.27 -14.07
N VAL A 273 48.43 12.76 -13.30
CA VAL A 273 48.31 14.17 -12.89
C VAL A 273 49.50 14.58 -12.04
N ALA A 274 49.97 13.74 -11.11
CA ALA A 274 51.10 14.02 -10.25
C ALA A 274 52.42 14.13 -11.06
N VAL A 275 52.70 13.17 -11.95
CA VAL A 275 53.93 13.15 -12.76
C VAL A 275 53.96 14.33 -13.75
N ILE A 276 52.88 14.50 -14.54
CA ILE A 276 52.80 15.57 -15.54
C ILE A 276 52.72 16.94 -14.85
N GLY A 277 51.97 17.03 -13.74
CA GLY A 277 51.86 18.23 -12.93
C GLY A 277 53.19 18.64 -12.32
N ALA A 278 53.99 17.70 -11.78
CA ALA A 278 55.32 17.97 -11.26
C ALA A 278 56.26 18.52 -12.35
N ILE A 279 56.23 17.94 -13.55
CA ILE A 279 56.99 18.46 -14.69
C ILE A 279 56.59 19.90 -15.03
N GLN A 280 55.30 20.21 -15.01
CA GLN A 280 54.78 21.56 -15.27
C GLN A 280 55.13 22.56 -14.16
N VAL A 281 55.14 22.10 -12.90
CA VAL A 281 55.58 22.92 -11.75
C VAL A 281 57.05 23.26 -11.89
N LEU A 282 57.93 22.29 -12.22
CA LEU A 282 59.35 22.52 -12.47
C LEU A 282 59.59 23.45 -13.66
N ALA A 283 58.72 23.39 -14.67
CA ALA A 283 58.74 24.29 -15.82
C ALA A 283 58.16 25.70 -15.54
N GLY A 284 57.69 25.97 -14.32
CA GLY A 284 57.10 27.25 -13.94
C GLY A 284 55.70 27.51 -14.55
N ARG A 285 55.07 26.49 -15.15
CA ARG A 285 53.74 26.60 -15.81
C ARG A 285 52.56 26.31 -14.90
N LEU A 286 52.81 25.74 -13.72
CA LEU A 286 51.80 25.38 -12.74
C LEU A 286 52.32 25.67 -11.32
N THR A 287 51.47 26.10 -10.41
CA THR A 287 51.83 26.24 -8.99
C THR A 287 51.63 24.92 -8.24
N VAL A 288 52.35 24.73 -7.12
CA VAL A 288 52.20 23.54 -6.26
C VAL A 288 50.78 23.43 -5.72
N GLY A 289 50.16 24.57 -5.36
CA GLY A 289 48.79 24.61 -4.85
C GLY A 289 47.75 24.21 -5.92
N ASN A 290 47.95 24.63 -7.19
CA ASN A 290 47.08 24.19 -8.29
C ASN A 290 47.23 22.69 -8.55
N MET A 291 48.44 22.14 -8.46
CA MET A 291 48.69 20.70 -8.55
C MET A 291 47.91 19.95 -7.45
N GLN A 292 47.95 20.44 -6.20
CA GLN A 292 47.18 19.88 -5.09
C GLN A 292 45.67 19.95 -5.35
N ALA A 293 45.16 21.03 -5.93
CA ALA A 293 43.76 21.15 -6.29
C ALA A 293 43.33 20.10 -7.33
N PHE A 294 44.17 19.84 -8.35
CA PHE A 294 43.93 18.78 -9.34
C PHE A 294 43.77 17.40 -8.70
N VAL A 295 44.62 17.07 -7.73
CA VAL A 295 44.57 15.82 -6.99
C VAL A 295 43.21 15.66 -6.32
N GLN A 296 42.69 16.68 -5.65
CA GLN A 296 41.38 16.64 -5.01
C GLN A 296 40.25 16.55 -6.04
N TYR A 297 40.34 17.23 -7.19
CA TYR A 297 39.32 17.13 -8.23
C TYR A 297 39.20 15.72 -8.84
N VAL A 298 40.31 14.98 -8.96
CA VAL A 298 40.28 13.57 -9.39
C VAL A 298 39.40 12.73 -8.47
N TRP A 299 39.51 12.94 -7.16
CA TRP A 299 38.69 12.23 -6.18
C TRP A 299 37.22 12.69 -6.13
N GLN A 300 36.96 13.98 -6.35
CA GLN A 300 35.61 14.53 -6.35
C GLN A 300 34.72 13.99 -7.48
N ILE A 301 35.26 13.43 -8.54
CA ILE A 301 34.52 12.87 -9.69
C ILE A 301 33.88 11.52 -9.36
N ASN A 302 34.47 10.72 -8.48
CA ASN A 302 34.02 9.35 -8.20
C ASN A 302 32.64 9.28 -7.56
N GLN A 303 32.39 10.10 -6.56
CA GLN A 303 31.14 10.07 -5.78
C GLN A 303 29.89 10.35 -6.65
N PRO A 304 29.87 11.40 -7.51
CA PRO A 304 28.76 11.64 -8.43
C PRO A 304 28.49 10.47 -9.37
N ILE A 305 29.52 9.83 -9.92
CA ILE A 305 29.34 8.70 -10.84
C ILE A 305 28.73 7.49 -10.14
N GLN A 306 29.18 7.18 -8.92
CA GLN A 306 28.60 6.12 -8.11
C GLN A 306 27.13 6.38 -7.78
N ASN A 307 26.80 7.58 -7.32
CA ASN A 307 25.46 7.99 -6.98
C ASN A 307 24.51 7.83 -8.18
N LEU A 308 24.92 8.33 -9.36
CA LEU A 308 24.13 8.18 -10.59
C LEU A 308 23.89 6.72 -10.97
N SER A 309 24.89 5.86 -10.76
CA SER A 309 24.77 4.42 -11.06
C SER A 309 23.73 3.73 -10.15
N GLN A 310 23.66 4.09 -8.86
CA GLN A 310 22.71 3.53 -7.91
C GLN A 310 21.27 4.04 -8.13
N LEU A 311 21.13 5.27 -8.60
CA LEU A 311 19.83 5.92 -8.81
C LEU A 311 18.94 5.21 -9.85
N ALA A 312 19.52 4.53 -10.83
CA ALA A 312 18.76 3.84 -11.87
C ALA A 312 17.80 2.78 -11.26
N GLY A 313 18.29 1.98 -10.31
CA GLY A 313 17.48 0.99 -9.60
C GLY A 313 16.38 1.63 -8.74
N THR A 314 16.73 2.67 -8.00
CA THR A 314 15.79 3.41 -7.14
C THR A 314 14.66 4.04 -7.96
N LEU A 315 14.98 4.68 -9.09
CA LEU A 315 14.00 5.29 -9.98
C LEU A 315 13.09 4.24 -10.65
N GLN A 316 13.63 3.06 -11.01
CA GLN A 316 12.84 1.97 -11.56
C GLN A 316 11.84 1.42 -10.51
N SER A 317 12.26 1.22 -9.27
CA SER A 317 11.40 0.80 -8.16
C SER A 317 10.32 1.84 -7.88
N ALA A 318 10.68 3.11 -7.81
CA ALA A 318 9.75 4.22 -7.64
C ALA A 318 8.71 4.29 -8.77
N LYS A 319 9.14 4.07 -10.02
CA LYS A 319 8.21 4.02 -11.17
C LYS A 319 7.20 2.89 -11.00
N SER A 320 7.65 1.69 -10.64
CA SER A 320 6.76 0.53 -10.43
C SER A 320 5.75 0.79 -9.31
N SER A 321 6.19 1.37 -8.19
CA SER A 321 5.33 1.74 -7.08
C SER A 321 4.33 2.84 -7.46
N LEU A 322 4.76 3.87 -8.20
CA LEU A 322 3.88 4.90 -8.76
C LEU A 322 2.81 4.32 -9.68
N ASP A 323 3.18 3.39 -10.56
CA ASP A 323 2.24 2.75 -11.48
C ASP A 323 1.15 2.00 -10.70
N ARG A 324 1.48 1.30 -9.60
CA ARG A 324 0.51 0.62 -8.73
C ARG A 324 -0.38 1.60 -7.95
N VAL A 325 0.19 2.67 -7.41
CA VAL A 325 -0.57 3.74 -6.73
C VAL A 325 -1.56 4.38 -7.69
N PHE A 326 -1.11 4.74 -8.90
CA PHE A 326 -1.99 5.36 -9.89
C PHE A 326 -3.02 4.39 -10.47
N GLN A 327 -2.79 3.08 -10.47
CA GLN A 327 -3.84 2.10 -10.80
C GLN A 327 -5.04 2.24 -9.87
N VAL A 328 -4.81 2.40 -8.56
CA VAL A 328 -5.90 2.63 -7.58
C VAL A 328 -6.60 3.96 -7.83
N LEU A 329 -5.84 5.03 -8.06
CA LEU A 329 -6.40 6.37 -8.30
C LEU A 329 -7.18 6.48 -9.62
N ASP A 330 -6.84 5.65 -10.61
CA ASP A 330 -7.47 5.62 -11.93
C ASP A 330 -8.68 4.68 -12.01
N GLU A 331 -8.89 3.85 -10.97
CA GLU A 331 -10.06 2.98 -10.95
C GLU A 331 -11.34 3.81 -11.08
N PRO A 332 -12.33 3.40 -11.88
CA PRO A 332 -13.59 4.10 -11.94
C PRO A 332 -14.25 4.22 -10.57
N ASP A 333 -14.83 5.38 -10.28
CA ASP A 333 -15.65 5.53 -9.08
C ASP A 333 -16.93 4.71 -9.23
N GLU A 334 -17.44 4.20 -8.12
CA GLU A 334 -18.73 3.56 -8.07
C GLU A 334 -19.81 4.51 -8.60
N VAL A 335 -20.62 4.04 -9.55
CA VAL A 335 -21.70 4.87 -10.13
C VAL A 335 -22.72 5.18 -9.05
N LEU A 336 -22.84 6.44 -8.65
CA LEU A 336 -23.72 6.85 -7.54
C LEU A 336 -25.23 6.77 -7.85
N GLY A 337 -25.62 6.54 -9.11
CA GLY A 337 -27.00 6.57 -9.58
C GLY A 337 -27.41 7.96 -10.09
N LYS A 338 -28.60 8.07 -10.65
CA LYS A 338 -29.20 9.34 -11.01
C LYS A 338 -29.82 9.93 -9.75
N ASN A 339 -29.26 10.80 -9.03
CA ASN A 339 -29.69 11.43 -7.77
C ASN A 339 -31.23 11.63 -7.60
N GLU A 340 -32.04 10.63 -7.90
CA GLU A 340 -33.42 10.60 -7.49
C GLU A 340 -33.44 10.30 -5.99
N SER A 341 -33.67 11.34 -5.20
CA SER A 341 -33.91 11.18 -3.77
C SER A 341 -35.21 10.38 -3.58
N LEU A 342 -35.17 9.43 -2.67
CA LEU A 342 -36.37 8.75 -2.23
C LEU A 342 -37.20 9.75 -1.41
N ASP A 343 -38.16 10.45 -2.06
CA ASP A 343 -39.04 11.40 -1.38
C ASP A 343 -40.15 10.72 -0.55
N THR A 344 -40.23 9.38 -0.61
CA THR A 344 -41.19 8.55 0.13
C THR A 344 -40.51 7.46 0.94
N GLU A 345 -41.01 7.20 2.15
CA GLU A 345 -40.57 6.02 2.92
C GLU A 345 -40.86 4.76 2.12
N LEU A 346 -39.83 3.94 1.93
CA LEU A 346 -39.97 2.65 1.27
C LEU A 346 -40.85 1.72 2.12
N THR A 347 -41.72 0.95 1.44
CA THR A 347 -42.51 -0.12 2.07
C THR A 347 -41.75 -1.42 2.17
N GLY A 348 -40.75 -1.62 1.29
CA GLY A 348 -39.87 -2.77 1.22
C GLY A 348 -40.36 -3.88 0.27
N GLN A 349 -41.20 -3.56 -0.73
CA GLN A 349 -41.49 -4.48 -1.83
C GLN A 349 -40.23 -4.62 -2.72
N VAL A 350 -39.83 -5.85 -3.02
CA VAL A 350 -38.67 -6.15 -3.86
C VAL A 350 -39.06 -7.02 -5.04
N SER A 351 -38.64 -6.64 -6.26
CA SER A 351 -38.90 -7.46 -7.44
C SER A 351 -37.63 -7.61 -8.29
N PHE A 352 -37.39 -8.83 -8.74
CA PHE A 352 -36.37 -9.18 -9.72
C PHE A 352 -37.08 -9.53 -11.03
N ASN A 353 -36.77 -8.80 -12.10
CA ASN A 353 -37.43 -8.92 -13.39
C ASN A 353 -36.41 -9.36 -14.44
N HIS A 354 -36.47 -10.62 -14.88
CA HIS A 354 -35.62 -11.21 -15.90
C HIS A 354 -34.13 -10.93 -15.69
N VAL A 355 -33.62 -11.12 -14.47
CA VAL A 355 -32.26 -10.76 -14.08
C VAL A 355 -31.28 -11.82 -14.58
N ASP A 356 -30.28 -11.35 -15.38
CA ASP A 356 -29.07 -12.09 -15.70
C ASP A 356 -27.86 -11.45 -15.04
N PHE A 357 -26.92 -12.28 -14.57
CA PHE A 357 -25.68 -11.80 -13.99
C PHE A 357 -24.50 -12.76 -14.17
N GLN A 358 -23.31 -12.20 -14.32
CA GLN A 358 -22.04 -12.91 -14.39
C GLN A 358 -20.92 -12.06 -13.79
N TYR A 359 -20.00 -12.69 -13.02
CA TYR A 359 -18.79 -12.03 -12.52
C TYR A 359 -17.69 -11.94 -13.58
N VAL A 360 -17.63 -12.93 -14.47
CA VAL A 360 -16.64 -13.06 -15.53
C VAL A 360 -17.37 -13.21 -16.86
N GLU A 361 -16.91 -12.51 -17.88
CA GLU A 361 -17.44 -12.58 -19.23
C GLU A 361 -17.49 -14.04 -19.70
N ASP A 362 -18.59 -14.46 -20.34
CA ASP A 362 -18.87 -15.82 -20.79
C ASP A 362 -19.09 -16.91 -19.70
N LYS A 363 -19.19 -16.52 -18.41
CA LYS A 363 -19.56 -17.45 -17.34
C LYS A 363 -20.81 -16.98 -16.59
N PRO A 364 -22.01 -17.14 -17.20
CA PRO A 364 -23.25 -16.72 -16.55
C PRO A 364 -23.50 -17.53 -15.27
N LEU A 365 -23.78 -16.79 -14.18
CA LEU A 365 -24.08 -17.38 -12.87
C LEU A 365 -25.56 -17.29 -12.52
N ILE A 366 -26.22 -16.19 -12.82
CA ILE A 366 -27.67 -16.01 -12.65
C ILE A 366 -28.29 -15.88 -14.04
N ARG A 367 -29.40 -16.59 -14.31
CA ARG A 367 -30.08 -16.61 -15.61
C ARG A 367 -31.58 -16.49 -15.43
N ASP A 368 -32.18 -15.53 -16.11
CA ASP A 368 -33.63 -15.29 -16.15
C ASP A 368 -34.30 -15.37 -14.77
N PHE A 369 -33.67 -14.76 -13.77
CA PHE A 369 -34.12 -14.83 -12.39
C PHE A 369 -35.31 -13.88 -12.19
N ASN A 370 -36.45 -14.45 -11.76
CA ASN A 370 -37.70 -13.74 -11.54
C ASN A 370 -38.21 -14.01 -10.11
N LEU A 371 -38.45 -12.94 -9.35
CA LEU A 371 -38.93 -13.03 -7.96
C LEU A 371 -39.70 -11.78 -7.60
N GLU A 372 -40.81 -11.94 -6.90
CA GLU A 372 -41.57 -10.87 -6.27
C GLU A 372 -41.71 -11.16 -4.77
N VAL A 373 -41.39 -10.15 -3.95
CA VAL A 373 -41.42 -10.20 -2.49
C VAL A 373 -42.24 -9.04 -1.98
N ASN A 374 -43.29 -9.32 -1.19
CA ASN A 374 -44.17 -8.32 -0.61
C ASN A 374 -43.54 -7.66 0.63
N PRO A 375 -44.00 -6.45 1.00
CA PRO A 375 -43.54 -5.81 2.24
C PRO A 375 -43.78 -6.69 3.47
N GLY A 376 -42.73 -6.85 4.29
CA GLY A 376 -42.78 -7.65 5.52
C GLY A 376 -42.70 -9.17 5.33
N GLU A 377 -42.57 -9.67 4.08
CA GLU A 377 -42.44 -11.09 3.76
C GLU A 377 -41.05 -11.61 4.12
N MET A 378 -40.95 -12.78 4.70
CA MET A 378 -39.70 -13.47 4.99
C MET A 378 -39.39 -14.48 3.89
N VAL A 379 -38.27 -14.28 3.18
CA VAL A 379 -37.80 -15.14 2.09
C VAL A 379 -36.58 -15.92 2.55
N ALA A 380 -36.70 -17.25 2.62
CA ALA A 380 -35.58 -18.15 2.89
C ALA A 380 -34.92 -18.58 1.56
N ILE A 381 -33.63 -18.40 1.45
CA ILE A 381 -32.83 -18.81 0.28
C ILE A 381 -32.05 -20.06 0.64
N VAL A 382 -32.37 -21.17 -0.01
CA VAL A 382 -31.73 -22.48 0.21
C VAL A 382 -31.09 -23.02 -1.08
N GLY A 383 -30.06 -23.83 -0.95
CA GLY A 383 -29.36 -24.45 -2.09
C GLY A 383 -27.94 -24.85 -1.74
N PRO A 384 -27.30 -25.67 -2.58
CA PRO A 384 -25.92 -26.10 -2.35
C PRO A 384 -24.93 -24.94 -2.40
N THR A 385 -23.69 -25.18 -1.95
CA THR A 385 -22.61 -24.22 -2.10
C THR A 385 -22.38 -23.92 -3.59
N GLY A 386 -22.19 -22.65 -3.94
CA GLY A 386 -22.04 -22.22 -5.34
C GLY A 386 -23.37 -22.03 -6.12
N ALA A 387 -24.54 -22.23 -5.49
CA ALA A 387 -25.83 -22.03 -6.14
C ALA A 387 -26.18 -20.58 -6.50
N GLY A 388 -25.39 -19.59 -6.05
CA GLY A 388 -25.64 -18.17 -6.32
C GLY A 388 -26.31 -17.40 -5.17
N LYS A 389 -26.44 -17.97 -3.97
CA LYS A 389 -27.11 -17.34 -2.80
C LYS A 389 -26.50 -15.98 -2.43
N THR A 390 -25.18 -15.96 -2.19
CA THR A 390 -24.43 -14.72 -1.86
C THR A 390 -24.45 -13.72 -3.03
N THR A 391 -24.44 -14.22 -4.27
CA THR A 391 -24.53 -13.37 -5.46
C THR A 391 -25.86 -12.62 -5.51
N LEU A 392 -26.98 -13.30 -5.18
CA LEU A 392 -28.28 -12.65 -5.13
C LEU A 392 -28.30 -11.50 -4.11
N ILE A 393 -27.70 -11.70 -2.94
CA ILE A 393 -27.54 -10.66 -1.93
C ILE A 393 -26.68 -9.50 -2.43
N ASN A 394 -25.56 -9.80 -3.08
CA ASN A 394 -24.68 -8.77 -3.65
C ASN A 394 -25.37 -7.91 -4.73
N LEU A 395 -26.24 -8.53 -5.53
CA LEU A 395 -27.06 -7.82 -6.51
C LEU A 395 -28.14 -6.96 -5.82
N LEU A 396 -28.80 -7.50 -4.80
CA LEU A 396 -29.80 -6.77 -4.04
C LEU A 396 -29.20 -5.56 -3.31
N MET A 397 -27.99 -5.70 -2.74
CA MET A 397 -27.26 -4.57 -2.12
C MET A 397 -26.65 -3.60 -3.15
N ARG A 398 -26.82 -3.91 -4.43
CA ARG A 398 -26.18 -3.18 -5.52
C ARG A 398 -24.67 -3.01 -5.33
N PHE A 399 -23.98 -4.08 -4.85
CA PHE A 399 -22.53 -4.18 -4.90
C PHE A 399 -22.06 -4.46 -6.33
N TYR A 400 -22.95 -5.09 -7.12
CA TYR A 400 -22.81 -5.33 -8.55
C TYR A 400 -24.11 -4.91 -9.24
N ASP A 401 -24.01 -4.34 -10.44
CA ASP A 401 -25.16 -4.08 -11.28
C ASP A 401 -25.49 -5.32 -12.14
N VAL A 402 -26.76 -5.55 -12.41
CA VAL A 402 -27.21 -6.69 -13.23
C VAL A 402 -26.77 -6.56 -14.68
N THR A 403 -26.47 -7.69 -15.35
CA THR A 403 -26.09 -7.69 -16.77
C THR A 403 -27.28 -7.46 -17.69
N LYS A 404 -28.45 -8.06 -17.35
CA LYS A 404 -29.74 -7.83 -18.01
C LYS A 404 -30.86 -7.84 -16.99
N GLY A 405 -32.03 -7.35 -17.40
CA GLY A 405 -33.18 -7.23 -16.52
C GLY A 405 -33.08 -6.04 -15.57
N ALA A 406 -33.86 -6.10 -14.50
CA ALA A 406 -33.91 -5.04 -13.49
C ALA A 406 -34.24 -5.62 -12.11
N ILE A 407 -33.71 -4.98 -11.07
CA ILE A 407 -34.14 -5.15 -9.69
C ILE A 407 -34.85 -3.87 -9.29
N THR A 408 -36.06 -4.00 -8.76
CA THR A 408 -36.85 -2.84 -8.33
C THR A 408 -37.20 -2.94 -6.86
N VAL A 409 -37.22 -1.79 -6.18
CA VAL A 409 -37.71 -1.65 -4.80
C VAL A 409 -38.83 -0.62 -4.81
N ASP A 410 -40.04 -1.02 -4.35
CA ASP A 410 -41.26 -0.22 -4.43
C ASP A 410 -41.52 0.33 -5.84
N GLY A 411 -41.25 -0.46 -6.87
CA GLY A 411 -41.44 -0.11 -8.27
C GLY A 411 -40.31 0.73 -8.89
N HIS A 412 -39.33 1.21 -8.13
CA HIS A 412 -38.19 1.99 -8.63
C HIS A 412 -37.01 1.06 -8.94
N ASP A 413 -36.42 1.22 -10.15
CA ASP A 413 -35.19 0.50 -10.48
C ASP A 413 -34.05 0.98 -9.57
N ILE A 414 -33.37 0.03 -8.91
CA ILE A 414 -32.30 0.35 -7.97
C ILE A 414 -31.13 1.12 -8.62
N ARG A 415 -31.01 1.09 -9.97
CA ARG A 415 -29.98 1.81 -10.73
C ARG A 415 -30.25 3.31 -10.81
N ASP A 416 -31.52 3.72 -10.71
CA ASP A 416 -31.93 5.13 -10.75
C ASP A 416 -31.83 5.81 -9.37
N LEU A 417 -31.84 5.02 -8.29
CA LEU A 417 -31.75 5.52 -6.92
C LEU A 417 -30.31 5.91 -6.54
N SER A 418 -30.17 6.90 -5.66
CA SER A 418 -28.90 7.17 -4.98
C SER A 418 -28.46 5.95 -4.18
N ARG A 419 -27.25 5.43 -4.40
CA ARG A 419 -26.73 4.27 -3.66
C ARG A 419 -26.71 4.47 -2.15
N GLN A 420 -26.45 5.71 -1.71
CA GLN A 420 -26.42 6.03 -0.28
C GLN A 420 -27.82 5.91 0.35
N ASP A 421 -28.84 6.51 -0.29
CA ASP A 421 -30.21 6.48 0.23
C ASP A 421 -30.81 5.07 0.10
N TYR A 422 -30.49 4.37 -0.97
CA TYR A 422 -30.85 2.98 -1.18
C TYR A 422 -30.28 2.08 -0.07
N ARG A 423 -28.96 2.13 0.16
CA ARG A 423 -28.30 1.25 1.15
C ARG A 423 -28.69 1.57 2.59
N LYS A 424 -29.13 2.79 2.91
CA LYS A 424 -29.68 3.13 4.22
C LYS A 424 -30.95 2.35 4.57
N GLN A 425 -31.67 1.84 3.57
CA GLN A 425 -32.89 1.05 3.77
C GLN A 425 -32.61 -0.40 4.17
N PHE A 426 -31.34 -0.82 4.14
CA PHE A 426 -30.92 -2.17 4.41
C PHE A 426 -30.23 -2.32 5.76
N GLY A 427 -30.57 -3.39 6.47
CA GLY A 427 -29.80 -3.91 7.59
C GLY A 427 -29.19 -5.25 7.21
N MET A 428 -27.94 -5.47 7.58
CA MET A 428 -27.25 -6.70 7.25
C MET A 428 -26.61 -7.33 8.49
N VAL A 429 -26.88 -8.63 8.69
CA VAL A 429 -26.21 -9.46 9.70
C VAL A 429 -25.53 -10.60 8.97
N LEU A 430 -24.20 -10.52 8.87
CA LEU A 430 -23.37 -11.50 8.19
C LEU A 430 -22.96 -12.64 9.11
N GLN A 431 -22.54 -13.76 8.50
CA GLN A 431 -21.95 -14.91 9.18
C GLN A 431 -20.73 -14.49 10.03
N ASP A 432 -19.82 -13.71 9.45
CA ASP A 432 -18.67 -13.15 10.13
C ASP A 432 -19.07 -11.81 10.77
N ALA A 433 -19.36 -11.85 12.07
CA ALA A 433 -19.71 -10.67 12.84
C ALA A 433 -18.49 -9.77 13.00
N TRP A 434 -18.45 -8.67 12.24
CA TRP A 434 -17.35 -7.73 12.28
C TRP A 434 -17.66 -6.51 13.15
N LEU A 435 -16.70 -6.16 14.03
CA LEU A 435 -16.80 -5.06 14.96
C LEU A 435 -15.53 -4.20 14.87
N TYR A 436 -15.69 -2.88 14.97
CA TYR A 436 -14.57 -1.94 14.97
C TYR A 436 -13.79 -1.97 16.28
N GLU A 437 -12.51 -1.62 16.23
CA GLU A 437 -11.75 -1.24 17.40
C GLU A 437 -12.35 0.02 18.03
N GLY A 438 -12.70 -0.05 19.30
CA GLY A 438 -13.40 1.00 20.03
C GLY A 438 -14.35 0.42 21.06
N THR A 439 -15.17 1.26 21.68
CA THR A 439 -16.11 0.83 22.71
C THR A 439 -17.30 0.03 22.12
N ILE A 440 -17.92 -0.80 22.95
CA ILE A 440 -19.17 -1.49 22.59
C ILE A 440 -20.24 -0.48 22.19
N LYS A 441 -20.34 0.64 22.92
CA LYS A 441 -21.28 1.72 22.64
C LYS A 441 -21.08 2.32 21.24
N GLU A 442 -19.85 2.62 20.86
CA GLU A 442 -19.52 3.13 19.51
C GLU A 442 -19.87 2.12 18.43
N ASN A 443 -19.59 0.84 18.68
CA ASN A 443 -19.95 -0.22 17.76
C ASN A 443 -21.46 -0.36 17.55
N LEU A 444 -22.27 -0.20 18.59
CA LEU A 444 -23.73 -0.18 18.46
C LEU A 444 -24.22 1.07 17.75
N ARG A 445 -23.69 2.25 18.12
CA ARG A 445 -24.03 3.54 17.50
C ARG A 445 -23.69 3.61 16.01
N PHE A 446 -22.82 2.73 15.51
CA PHE A 446 -22.53 2.64 14.08
C PHE A 446 -23.78 2.35 13.23
N GLY A 447 -24.83 1.73 13.79
CA GLY A 447 -26.12 1.54 13.12
C GLY A 447 -26.89 2.85 12.91
N ASN A 448 -26.78 3.79 13.86
CA ASN A 448 -27.35 5.12 13.78
C ASN A 448 -26.49 6.08 14.61
N LEU A 449 -25.74 6.97 13.93
CA LEU A 449 -24.79 7.88 14.57
C LEU A 449 -25.45 8.93 15.48
N GLU A 450 -26.73 9.24 15.22
CA GLU A 450 -27.51 10.21 15.99
C GLU A 450 -28.26 9.59 17.18
N ALA A 451 -28.12 8.25 17.36
CA ALA A 451 -28.84 7.55 18.42
C ALA A 451 -28.40 7.98 19.82
N THR A 452 -29.39 8.17 20.68
CA THR A 452 -29.18 8.47 22.11
C THR A 452 -28.69 7.23 22.87
N ASP A 453 -28.17 7.43 24.07
CA ASP A 453 -27.75 6.31 24.94
C ASP A 453 -28.89 5.41 25.35
N GLU A 454 -30.09 5.96 25.51
CA GLU A 454 -31.33 5.22 25.82
C GLU A 454 -31.75 4.32 24.67
N GLU A 455 -31.64 4.80 23.41
CA GLU A 455 -31.93 4.01 22.20
C GLU A 455 -30.93 2.88 22.02
N ILE A 456 -29.64 3.12 22.27
CA ILE A 456 -28.59 2.09 22.26
C ILE A 456 -28.89 0.99 23.28
N VAL A 457 -29.27 1.34 24.52
CA VAL A 457 -29.64 0.36 25.55
C VAL A 457 -30.92 -0.38 25.19
N SER A 458 -31.87 0.30 24.58
CA SER A 458 -33.14 -0.34 24.12
C SER A 458 -32.88 -1.38 23.03
N ALA A 459 -32.05 -1.05 22.03
CA ALA A 459 -31.61 -1.95 20.97
C ALA A 459 -30.85 -3.16 21.54
N ALA A 460 -29.94 -2.93 22.49
CA ALA A 460 -29.22 -4.01 23.17
C ALA A 460 -30.12 -4.95 23.96
N LYS A 461 -31.16 -4.42 24.61
CA LYS A 461 -32.18 -5.23 25.29
C LYS A 461 -33.02 -6.04 24.29
N ALA A 462 -33.45 -5.44 23.19
CA ALA A 462 -34.17 -6.12 22.12
C ALA A 462 -33.37 -7.25 21.46
N ALA A 463 -32.06 -7.08 21.37
CA ALA A 463 -31.09 -8.09 20.90
C ALA A 463 -30.70 -9.11 21.99
N ASN A 464 -31.23 -9.04 23.21
CA ASN A 464 -30.88 -9.89 24.35
C ASN A 464 -29.38 -9.84 24.74
N VAL A 465 -28.66 -8.72 24.49
CA VAL A 465 -27.24 -8.57 24.79
C VAL A 465 -26.94 -7.59 25.93
N ASP A 466 -27.89 -6.77 26.37
CA ASP A 466 -27.74 -5.77 27.45
C ASP A 466 -27.21 -6.39 28.75
N HIS A 467 -27.77 -7.53 29.18
CA HIS A 467 -27.30 -8.21 30.38
C HIS A 467 -25.84 -8.59 30.29
N PHE A 468 -25.40 -9.17 29.16
CA PHE A 468 -24.01 -9.52 28.92
C PHE A 468 -23.12 -8.29 28.98
N ILE A 469 -23.47 -7.19 28.26
CA ILE A 469 -22.68 -5.94 28.25
C ILE A 469 -22.48 -5.45 29.68
N ARG A 470 -23.50 -5.46 30.52
CA ARG A 470 -23.44 -5.00 31.93
C ARG A 470 -22.57 -5.87 32.83
N THR A 471 -22.31 -7.13 32.45
CA THR A 471 -21.39 -8.02 33.20
C THR A 471 -19.91 -7.77 32.85
N LEU A 472 -19.61 -7.04 31.77
CA LEU A 472 -18.27 -6.75 31.35
C LEU A 472 -17.63 -5.62 32.18
N PRO A 473 -16.32 -5.65 32.40
CA PRO A 473 -15.60 -4.53 32.99
C PRO A 473 -15.76 -3.27 32.13
N GLY A 474 -16.38 -2.20 32.67
CA GLY A 474 -16.68 -0.97 31.92
C GLY A 474 -18.01 -0.98 31.16
N GLY A 475 -18.72 -2.11 31.07
CA GLY A 475 -20.03 -2.21 30.42
C GLY A 475 -20.03 -1.73 28.97
N TYR A 476 -20.90 -0.77 28.63
CA TYR A 476 -20.96 -0.17 27.30
C TYR A 476 -19.71 0.59 26.88
N ASN A 477 -18.88 1.02 27.83
CA ASN A 477 -17.61 1.73 27.56
C ASN A 477 -16.41 0.77 27.49
N MET A 478 -16.63 -0.54 27.57
CA MET A 478 -15.56 -1.51 27.39
C MET A 478 -14.99 -1.41 25.96
N GLU A 479 -13.65 -1.25 25.89
CA GLU A 479 -12.92 -1.25 24.63
C GLU A 479 -12.76 -2.68 24.10
N MET A 480 -12.99 -2.84 22.82
CA MET A 480 -12.73 -4.08 22.08
C MET A 480 -11.39 -3.97 21.37
N ASN A 481 -10.59 -5.02 21.44
CA ASN A 481 -9.31 -5.09 20.72
C ASN A 481 -9.53 -5.32 19.21
N GLN A 482 -8.48 -5.11 18.41
CA GLN A 482 -8.52 -5.22 16.94
C GLN A 482 -9.17 -6.53 16.43
N GLU A 483 -8.92 -7.65 17.11
CA GLU A 483 -9.49 -8.95 16.73
C GLU A 483 -10.83 -9.20 17.42
N SER A 484 -11.27 -8.31 18.31
CA SER A 484 -12.42 -8.53 19.21
C SER A 484 -12.37 -9.90 19.89
N SER A 485 -11.15 -10.38 20.17
CA SER A 485 -10.91 -11.71 20.74
C SER A 485 -11.32 -11.85 22.20
N ASN A 486 -11.63 -10.72 22.85
CA ASN A 486 -12.12 -10.64 24.23
C ASN A 486 -13.61 -10.96 24.40
N ILE A 487 -14.34 -11.21 23.29
CA ILE A 487 -15.76 -11.63 23.29
C ILE A 487 -15.98 -12.82 22.35
N SER A 488 -16.95 -13.70 22.70
CA SER A 488 -17.24 -14.89 21.88
C SER A 488 -17.94 -14.55 20.56
N LEU A 489 -17.84 -15.44 19.56
CA LEU A 489 -18.47 -15.26 18.26
C LEU A 489 -19.99 -15.01 18.37
N GLY A 490 -20.71 -15.75 19.22
CA GLY A 490 -22.14 -15.54 19.40
C GLY A 490 -22.47 -14.21 20.07
N GLN A 491 -21.61 -13.71 20.97
CA GLN A 491 -21.77 -12.38 21.56
C GLN A 491 -21.54 -11.28 20.52
N LYS A 492 -20.54 -11.45 19.62
CA LYS A 492 -20.34 -10.55 18.46
C LYS A 492 -21.57 -10.51 17.58
N GLN A 493 -22.19 -11.67 17.29
CA GLN A 493 -23.43 -11.73 16.52
C GLN A 493 -24.58 -10.97 17.18
N LEU A 494 -24.79 -11.12 18.50
CA LEU A 494 -25.81 -10.34 19.22
C LEU A 494 -25.54 -8.83 19.14
N LEU A 495 -24.29 -8.39 19.20
CA LEU A 495 -23.94 -6.97 19.03
C LEU A 495 -24.22 -6.48 17.60
N THR A 496 -23.97 -7.29 16.57
CA THR A 496 -24.30 -6.91 15.18
C THR A 496 -25.82 -6.88 14.95
N ILE A 497 -26.59 -7.78 15.60
CA ILE A 497 -28.04 -7.72 15.58
C ILE A 497 -28.56 -6.45 16.29
N ALA A 498 -27.98 -6.07 17.44
CA ALA A 498 -28.31 -4.81 18.13
C ALA A 498 -28.02 -3.58 17.27
N ARG A 499 -26.91 -3.58 16.54
CA ARG A 499 -26.57 -2.56 15.55
C ARG A 499 -27.63 -2.46 14.45
N ALA A 500 -28.07 -3.60 13.89
CA ALA A 500 -29.10 -3.65 12.87
C ALA A 500 -30.47 -3.19 13.39
N LEU A 501 -30.82 -3.52 14.65
CA LEU A 501 -32.05 -3.03 15.31
C LEU A 501 -32.04 -1.51 15.49
N LEU A 502 -30.88 -0.93 15.83
CA LEU A 502 -30.69 0.52 16.01
C LEU A 502 -30.78 1.29 14.69
N ALA A 503 -30.38 0.65 13.58
CA ALA A 503 -30.49 1.23 12.24
C ALA A 503 -31.94 1.29 11.72
N ASP A 504 -32.83 0.49 12.24
CA ASP A 504 -34.25 0.36 11.88
C ASP A 504 -34.53 0.29 10.36
N PRO A 505 -33.93 -0.66 9.64
CA PRO A 505 -34.05 -0.77 8.19
C PRO A 505 -35.39 -1.33 7.76
N LYS A 506 -35.82 -1.05 6.52
CA LYS A 506 -37.03 -1.65 5.93
C LYS A 506 -36.81 -3.06 5.36
N ILE A 507 -35.58 -3.30 4.87
CA ILE A 507 -35.19 -4.58 4.27
C ILE A 507 -34.01 -5.17 5.05
N LEU A 508 -34.07 -6.44 5.35
CA LEU A 508 -33.05 -7.18 6.08
C LEU A 508 -32.39 -8.24 5.22
N ILE A 509 -31.07 -8.36 5.38
CA ILE A 509 -30.26 -9.42 4.81
C ILE A 509 -29.59 -10.16 5.96
N LEU A 510 -29.86 -11.45 6.07
CA LEU A 510 -29.42 -12.27 7.18
C LEU A 510 -28.69 -13.50 6.64
N ASP A 511 -27.45 -13.71 7.08
CA ASP A 511 -26.66 -14.91 6.76
C ASP A 511 -26.51 -15.75 8.03
N GLU A 512 -27.21 -16.89 8.09
CA GLU A 512 -27.44 -17.69 9.30
C GLU A 512 -26.39 -18.81 9.47
N ALA A 513 -25.12 -18.51 9.61
CA ALA A 513 -24.12 -19.53 9.92
C ALA A 513 -23.66 -19.44 11.39
N THR A 514 -24.23 -20.29 12.25
CA THR A 514 -23.91 -20.33 13.69
C THR A 514 -23.38 -21.69 14.13
N SER A 515 -22.63 -22.37 13.29
CA SER A 515 -22.11 -23.73 13.53
C SER A 515 -21.18 -23.90 14.75
N SER A 516 -20.79 -22.79 15.40
CA SER A 516 -19.77 -22.80 16.47
C SER A 516 -20.22 -22.08 17.75
N VAL A 517 -21.52 -21.97 18.00
CA VAL A 517 -22.07 -21.25 19.15
C VAL A 517 -22.75 -22.24 20.12
N ASP A 518 -22.61 -22.02 21.43
CA ASP A 518 -23.31 -22.85 22.42
C ASP A 518 -24.83 -22.73 22.35
N THR A 519 -25.55 -23.78 22.75
CA THR A 519 -27.02 -23.89 22.61
C THR A 519 -27.78 -22.76 23.30
N ARG A 520 -27.32 -22.25 24.45
CA ARG A 520 -28.00 -21.18 25.18
C ARG A 520 -27.89 -19.85 24.41
N LEU A 521 -26.71 -19.54 23.92
CA LEU A 521 -26.46 -18.33 23.17
C LEU A 521 -27.15 -18.39 21.79
N GLU A 522 -27.25 -19.59 21.22
CA GLU A 522 -28.01 -19.86 20.00
C GLU A 522 -29.49 -19.48 20.13
N LEU A 523 -30.15 -19.87 21.23
CA LEU A 523 -31.53 -19.48 21.50
C LEU A 523 -31.71 -17.95 21.65
N LEU A 524 -30.73 -17.27 22.25
CA LEU A 524 -30.75 -15.80 22.36
C LEU A 524 -30.61 -15.14 21.00
N ILE A 525 -29.71 -15.65 20.12
CA ILE A 525 -29.55 -15.17 18.75
C ILE A 525 -30.85 -15.37 17.97
N GLN A 526 -31.47 -16.55 18.01
CA GLN A 526 -32.73 -16.81 17.32
C GLN A 526 -33.84 -15.85 17.78
N LYS A 527 -33.96 -15.62 19.09
CA LYS A 527 -34.92 -14.66 19.62
C LYS A 527 -34.65 -13.23 19.18
N ALA A 528 -33.39 -12.83 19.16
CA ALA A 528 -32.96 -11.51 18.66
C ALA A 528 -33.24 -11.34 17.16
N MET A 529 -32.97 -12.37 16.35
CA MET A 529 -33.29 -12.41 14.92
C MET A 529 -34.80 -12.29 14.66
N LYS A 530 -35.64 -13.04 15.39
CA LYS A 530 -37.11 -12.91 15.29
C LYS A 530 -37.57 -11.48 15.60
N ASN A 531 -37.01 -10.86 16.64
CA ASN A 531 -37.35 -9.48 16.96
C ASN A 531 -36.90 -8.51 15.83
N LEU A 532 -35.73 -8.75 15.23
CA LEU A 532 -35.22 -7.93 14.14
C LEU A 532 -36.08 -8.06 12.88
N MET A 533 -36.53 -9.27 12.50
CA MET A 533 -37.32 -9.52 11.30
C MET A 533 -38.76 -9.01 11.37
N LYS A 534 -39.30 -8.79 12.57
CA LYS A 534 -40.72 -8.44 12.75
C LYS A 534 -41.11 -7.15 12.00
N GLY A 535 -42.05 -7.29 11.04
CA GLY A 535 -42.56 -6.17 10.24
C GLY A 535 -41.62 -5.64 9.17
N ARG A 536 -40.53 -6.37 8.84
CA ARG A 536 -39.54 -6.01 7.84
C ARG A 536 -39.44 -7.08 6.77
N THR A 537 -39.24 -6.66 5.51
CA THR A 537 -38.95 -7.60 4.41
C THR A 537 -37.56 -8.22 4.66
N SER A 538 -37.50 -9.56 4.73
CA SER A 538 -36.27 -10.24 5.16
C SER A 538 -35.81 -11.30 4.17
N PHE A 539 -34.57 -11.21 3.71
CA PHE A 539 -33.91 -12.23 2.92
C PHE A 539 -32.94 -13.00 3.81
N VAL A 540 -33.17 -14.30 3.98
CA VAL A 540 -32.37 -15.13 4.89
C VAL A 540 -31.67 -16.23 4.11
N ILE A 541 -30.31 -16.26 4.12
CA ILE A 541 -29.58 -17.46 3.70
C ILE A 541 -29.69 -18.46 4.83
N ALA A 542 -30.63 -19.37 4.68
CA ALA A 542 -31.01 -20.25 5.76
C ALA A 542 -30.17 -21.52 5.78
N HIS A 543 -29.49 -21.75 6.90
CA HIS A 543 -28.77 -22.98 7.21
C HIS A 543 -29.45 -23.78 8.34
N ARG A 544 -30.57 -23.28 8.87
CA ARG A 544 -31.33 -23.88 9.96
C ARG A 544 -32.74 -24.24 9.55
N LEU A 545 -33.20 -25.41 10.04
CA LEU A 545 -34.53 -25.91 9.75
C LEU A 545 -35.63 -24.97 10.26
N SER A 546 -35.49 -24.47 11.49
CA SER A 546 -36.48 -23.58 12.10
C SER A 546 -36.73 -22.32 11.28
N THR A 547 -35.70 -21.72 10.76
CA THR A 547 -35.78 -20.52 9.93
C THR A 547 -36.42 -20.81 8.56
N ILE A 548 -36.10 -21.98 7.98
CA ILE A 548 -36.72 -22.41 6.72
C ILE A 548 -38.21 -22.69 6.89
N GLN A 549 -38.62 -23.34 8.00
CA GLN A 549 -40.00 -23.67 8.27
C GLN A 549 -40.89 -22.44 8.53
N GLU A 550 -40.33 -21.38 9.13
CA GLU A 550 -41.04 -20.16 9.46
C GLU A 550 -41.10 -19.17 8.28
N ALA A 551 -40.41 -19.43 7.16
CA ALA A 551 -40.38 -18.54 6.02
C ALA A 551 -41.71 -18.53 5.25
N ASP A 552 -42.20 -17.33 4.89
CA ASP A 552 -43.37 -17.15 4.05
C ASP A 552 -43.14 -17.70 2.65
N LYS A 553 -41.91 -17.55 2.16
CA LYS A 553 -41.45 -18.02 0.84
C LYS A 553 -40.07 -18.65 0.92
N ILE A 554 -39.92 -19.83 0.35
CA ILE A 554 -38.65 -20.53 0.23
C ILE A 554 -38.25 -20.53 -1.25
N LEU A 555 -37.03 -20.07 -1.53
CA LEU A 555 -36.40 -20.12 -2.86
C LEU A 555 -35.33 -21.19 -2.86
N VAL A 556 -35.53 -22.19 -3.71
CA VAL A 556 -34.55 -23.26 -3.90
C VAL A 556 -33.67 -22.94 -5.11
N LEU A 557 -32.43 -22.62 -4.83
CA LEU A 557 -31.45 -22.24 -5.88
C LEU A 557 -30.57 -23.42 -6.26
N LYS A 558 -30.39 -23.61 -7.56
CA LYS A 558 -29.39 -24.51 -8.13
C LYS A 558 -28.83 -23.91 -9.41
N GLU A 559 -27.49 -23.84 -9.49
CA GLU A 559 -26.78 -23.31 -10.67
C GLU A 559 -27.30 -21.93 -11.13
N GLY A 560 -27.61 -21.05 -10.17
CA GLY A 560 -28.06 -19.69 -10.44
C GLY A 560 -29.51 -19.52 -10.89
N GLN A 561 -30.32 -20.56 -10.81
CA GLN A 561 -31.74 -20.54 -11.18
C GLN A 561 -32.61 -20.93 -9.98
N ILE A 562 -33.82 -20.37 -9.92
CA ILE A 562 -34.86 -20.87 -9.01
C ILE A 562 -35.43 -22.17 -9.62
N ILE A 563 -35.16 -23.29 -8.98
CA ILE A 563 -35.70 -24.59 -9.40
C ILE A 563 -37.04 -24.93 -8.73
N GLU A 564 -37.24 -24.41 -7.52
CA GLU A 564 -38.48 -24.54 -6.77
C GLU A 564 -38.75 -23.28 -5.94
N GLN A 565 -40.03 -22.95 -5.80
CA GLN A 565 -40.49 -21.82 -5.01
C GLN A 565 -41.82 -22.17 -4.32
N GLY A 566 -41.94 -21.87 -3.04
CA GLY A 566 -43.17 -22.14 -2.28
C GLY A 566 -42.93 -21.94 -0.79
N ASN A 567 -43.87 -22.41 0.03
CA ASN A 567 -43.70 -22.52 1.48
C ASN A 567 -43.25 -23.94 1.87
N HIS A 568 -42.88 -24.14 3.13
CA HIS A 568 -42.37 -25.41 3.64
C HIS A 568 -43.30 -26.60 3.32
N GLU A 569 -44.61 -26.44 3.58
CA GLU A 569 -45.59 -27.51 3.39
C GLU A 569 -45.75 -27.86 1.91
N SER A 570 -45.92 -26.87 1.05
CA SER A 570 -46.09 -27.08 -0.40
C SER A 570 -44.88 -27.76 -1.05
N LEU A 571 -43.67 -27.39 -0.65
CA LEU A 571 -42.46 -27.97 -1.19
C LEU A 571 -42.20 -29.39 -0.68
N LEU A 572 -42.59 -29.72 0.54
CA LEU A 572 -42.54 -31.11 1.04
C LEU A 572 -43.51 -32.01 0.30
N VAL A 573 -44.72 -31.52 -0.01
CA VAL A 573 -45.74 -32.28 -0.77
C VAL A 573 -45.29 -32.51 -2.21
N ALA A 574 -44.58 -31.53 -2.82
CA ALA A 574 -44.05 -31.62 -4.19
C ALA A 574 -42.95 -32.70 -4.34
N LYS A 575 -42.30 -33.13 -3.26
CA LYS A 575 -41.25 -34.14 -3.22
C LYS A 575 -40.12 -33.87 -4.25
N GLY A 576 -39.77 -32.62 -4.43
CA GLY A 576 -38.71 -32.18 -5.33
C GLY A 576 -37.34 -32.07 -4.67
N PHE A 577 -36.47 -31.23 -5.21
CA PHE A 577 -35.11 -31.02 -4.71
C PHE A 577 -35.08 -30.52 -3.26
N TYR A 578 -36.07 -29.67 -2.87
CA TYR A 578 -36.20 -29.21 -1.49
C TYR A 578 -36.47 -30.39 -0.53
N TYR A 579 -37.34 -31.31 -0.92
CA TYR A 579 -37.63 -32.51 -0.12
C TYR A 579 -36.37 -33.35 0.08
N ASP A 580 -35.58 -33.58 -0.96
CA ASP A 580 -34.37 -34.36 -0.88
C ASP A 580 -33.31 -33.65 0.01
N LEU A 581 -33.19 -32.33 -0.13
CA LEU A 581 -32.32 -31.50 0.71
C LEU A 581 -32.73 -31.58 2.18
N TYR A 582 -34.03 -31.44 2.45
CA TYR A 582 -34.60 -31.54 3.79
C TYR A 582 -34.34 -32.92 4.41
N MET A 583 -34.62 -34.00 3.69
CA MET A 583 -34.43 -35.36 4.18
C MET A 583 -32.94 -35.67 4.40
N SER A 584 -32.06 -35.19 3.55
CA SER A 584 -30.61 -35.44 3.69
C SER A 584 -29.95 -34.72 4.86
N GLN A 585 -30.40 -33.50 5.15
CA GLN A 585 -29.76 -32.62 6.16
C GLN A 585 -30.48 -32.67 7.54
N PHE A 586 -31.79 -32.89 7.59
CA PHE A 586 -32.57 -32.61 8.76
C PHE A 586 -33.36 -33.83 9.31
N SER A 587 -33.77 -34.81 8.50
CA SER A 587 -34.56 -35.94 8.97
C SER A 587 -33.85 -36.83 10.01
N LYS A 588 -32.51 -36.91 9.94
CA LYS A 588 -31.71 -37.65 10.96
C LYS A 588 -31.71 -37.01 12.35
N LYS A 589 -32.06 -35.73 12.49
CA LYS A 589 -32.10 -35.03 13.80
C LYS A 589 -33.45 -35.19 14.53
N GLU A 590 -34.56 -35.42 13.82
CA GLU A 590 -35.85 -35.64 14.45
C GLU A 590 -35.98 -37.05 15.04
N GLU A 591 -35.30 -38.06 14.51
CA GLU A 591 -35.29 -39.42 15.08
C GLU A 591 -34.49 -39.54 16.38
N VAL A 592 -33.53 -38.65 16.62
CA VAL A 592 -32.69 -38.63 17.85
C VAL A 592 -33.29 -37.78 18.95
N ALA A 593 -34.30 -36.96 18.66
CA ALA A 593 -34.99 -36.08 19.62
C ALA A 593 -36.31 -36.66 20.15
N LYS A 594 -36.75 -37.87 19.71
CA LYS A 594 -37.83 -38.69 20.26
C LYS A 594 -37.24 -39.85 21.07
#